data_a3328b399702db8d214f6e7981781b94
#
_entry.id   a3328b399702db8d214f6e7981781b94
#
_cell.length_a   1.000
_cell.length_b   1.000
_cell.length_c   1.000
_cell.angle_alpha   90.00
_cell.angle_beta   90.00
_cell.angle_gamma   90.00
#
_symmetry.space_group_name_H-M   'P 1'
#
loop_
_entity.id
_entity.type
_entity.pdbx_description
1 polymer ?
#
loop_
_entity_poly.entity_id
_entity_poly.type
_entity_poly.pdbx_seq_one_letter_code
_entity_poly.pdbx_strand_id
1 'polypeptide(L)'
;AFPNYVKTSALWALGCVGFGMYGNQSRGSWLFNMIMVPIVSLPYILKRFGCVVAVLVVLGGVVWGFSTQPQYVARFESITNTTTDASNLGRFDVWISSINMFKDHPVTGVGIGQWRTIYEASYRLPTENQHLYHAHNNFIQLLGEVGLLGLLGVLIFYGSIVVDNFVVWFKNRDPYSLCA
;
A
#
# COMPACT_ATOMS: atom_id res chain seq x y z
N ALA A 1 -27.10 -13.57 12.00
CA ALA A 1 -26.61 -13.95 10.66
C ALA A 1 -26.76 -12.73 9.76
N PHE A 2 -25.72 -12.40 8.97
CA PHE A 2 -25.80 -11.27 8.03
C PHE A 2 -26.87 -11.51 6.98
N PRO A 3 -27.60 -10.46 6.55
CA PRO A 3 -28.51 -10.50 5.44
C PRO A 3 -27.80 -10.99 4.14
N ASN A 4 -28.56 -11.63 3.24
CA ASN A 4 -27.96 -12.20 2.02
C ASN A 4 -27.31 -11.14 1.12
N TYR A 5 -27.85 -9.91 1.08
CA TYR A 5 -27.25 -8.83 0.29
C TYR A 5 -25.85 -8.42 0.79
N VAL A 6 -25.60 -8.50 2.11
CA VAL A 6 -24.27 -8.24 2.67
C VAL A 6 -23.28 -9.31 2.27
N LYS A 7 -23.73 -10.59 2.23
CA LYS A 7 -22.87 -11.70 1.77
C LYS A 7 -22.54 -11.58 0.28
N THR A 8 -23.53 -11.25 -0.54
CA THR A 8 -23.33 -11.06 -1.98
C THR A 8 -22.44 -9.86 -2.28
N SER A 9 -22.63 -8.72 -1.60
CA SER A 9 -21.77 -7.55 -1.79
C SER A 9 -20.32 -7.82 -1.36
N ALA A 10 -20.10 -8.58 -0.28
CA ALA A 10 -18.76 -8.98 0.15
C ALA A 10 -18.08 -9.90 -0.87
N LEU A 11 -18.82 -10.85 -1.47
CA LEU A 11 -18.28 -11.71 -2.54
C LEU A 11 -17.93 -10.91 -3.79
N TRP A 12 -18.77 -9.95 -4.19
CA TRP A 12 -18.46 -9.04 -5.29
C TRP A 12 -17.24 -8.17 -5.02
N ALA A 13 -17.12 -7.61 -3.81
CA ALA A 13 -15.96 -6.84 -3.40
C ALA A 13 -14.67 -7.68 -3.45
N LEU A 14 -14.70 -8.92 -2.95
CA LEU A 14 -13.57 -9.84 -3.05
C LEU A 14 -13.21 -10.18 -4.51
N GLY A 15 -14.21 -10.39 -5.36
CA GLY A 15 -14.01 -10.60 -6.80
C GLY A 15 -13.34 -9.40 -7.47
N CYS A 16 -13.81 -8.18 -7.18
CA CYS A 16 -13.22 -6.95 -7.70
C CYS A 16 -11.79 -6.74 -7.21
N VAL A 17 -11.52 -7.01 -5.93
CA VAL A 17 -10.16 -6.94 -5.36
C VAL A 17 -9.25 -7.97 -6.04
N GLY A 18 -9.71 -9.22 -6.20
CA GLY A 18 -8.95 -10.28 -6.88
C GLY A 18 -8.64 -9.92 -8.34
N PHE A 19 -9.62 -9.40 -9.08
CA PHE A 19 -9.44 -8.92 -10.46
C PHE A 19 -8.47 -7.73 -10.53
N GLY A 20 -8.63 -6.76 -9.64
CA GLY A 20 -7.72 -5.61 -9.54
C GLY A 20 -6.29 -6.03 -9.20
N MET A 21 -6.12 -7.05 -8.34
CA MET A 21 -4.81 -7.62 -8.04
C MET A 21 -4.19 -8.30 -9.25
N TYR A 22 -4.98 -9.04 -10.04
CA TYR A 22 -4.49 -9.69 -11.26
C TYR A 22 -3.97 -8.66 -12.27
N GLY A 23 -4.68 -7.54 -12.45
CA GLY A 23 -4.27 -6.45 -13.35
C GLY A 23 -3.14 -5.57 -12.80
N ASN A 24 -3.02 -5.47 -11.48
CA ASN A 24 -2.03 -4.61 -10.83
C ASN A 24 -0.75 -5.38 -10.51
N GLN A 25 0.30 -5.13 -11.26
CA GLN A 25 1.61 -5.77 -11.06
C GLN A 25 2.45 -5.15 -9.93
N SER A 26 1.86 -4.37 -9.04
CA SER A 26 2.56 -3.77 -7.90
C SER A 26 2.91 -4.80 -6.82
N ARG A 27 4.21 -4.96 -6.54
CA ARG A 27 4.73 -5.90 -5.53
C ARG A 27 4.16 -5.63 -4.13
N GLY A 28 4.04 -4.35 -3.76
CA GLY A 28 3.51 -3.94 -2.46
C GLY A 28 2.05 -4.33 -2.27
N SER A 29 1.21 -4.15 -3.30
CA SER A 29 -0.20 -4.55 -3.28
C SER A 29 -0.35 -6.06 -3.12
N TRP A 30 0.50 -6.85 -3.78
CA TRP A 30 0.48 -8.30 -3.67
C TRP A 30 0.83 -8.76 -2.26
N LEU A 31 1.94 -8.27 -1.69
CA LEU A 31 2.36 -8.62 -0.32
C LEU A 31 1.31 -8.21 0.71
N PHE A 32 0.77 -7.00 0.60
CA PHE A 32 -0.27 -6.52 1.50
C PHE A 32 -1.50 -7.42 1.46
N ASN A 33 -1.99 -7.77 0.28
CA ASN A 33 -3.18 -8.60 0.14
C ASN A 33 -2.92 -10.05 0.55
N MET A 34 -1.75 -10.62 0.27
CA MET A 34 -1.37 -11.97 0.75
C MET A 34 -1.41 -12.08 2.28
N ILE A 35 -1.14 -11.00 2.99
CA ILE A 35 -1.18 -10.95 4.46
C ILE A 35 -2.59 -10.60 4.95
N MET A 36 -3.20 -9.56 4.41
CA MET A 36 -4.45 -9.01 4.94
C MET A 36 -5.68 -9.85 4.61
N VAL A 37 -5.75 -10.43 3.42
CA VAL A 37 -6.90 -11.27 3.05
C VAL A 37 -7.04 -12.49 3.98
N PRO A 38 -5.99 -13.27 4.28
CA PRO A 38 -6.06 -14.32 5.28
C PRO A 38 -6.42 -13.81 6.68
N ILE A 39 -5.80 -12.73 7.16
CA ILE A 39 -6.07 -12.18 8.49
C ILE A 39 -7.55 -11.81 8.64
N VAL A 40 -8.12 -11.11 7.67
CA VAL A 40 -9.52 -10.67 7.72
C VAL A 40 -10.50 -11.81 7.52
N SER A 41 -10.19 -12.75 6.62
CA SER A 41 -11.09 -13.86 6.29
C SER A 41 -10.97 -15.05 7.26
N LEU A 42 -9.82 -15.22 7.91
CA LEU A 42 -9.52 -16.37 8.77
C LEU A 42 -10.57 -16.61 9.87
N PRO A 43 -10.99 -15.60 10.67
CA PRO A 43 -11.99 -15.81 11.72
C PRO A 43 -13.33 -16.34 11.17
N TYR A 44 -13.74 -15.85 9.97
CA TYR A 44 -14.95 -16.29 9.31
C TYR A 44 -14.83 -17.73 8.78
N ILE A 45 -13.71 -18.03 8.12
CA ILE A 45 -13.45 -19.35 7.54
C ILE A 45 -13.32 -20.40 8.65
N LEU A 46 -12.61 -20.10 9.72
CA LEU A 46 -12.48 -20.98 10.90
C LEU A 46 -13.82 -21.30 11.54
N LYS A 47 -14.68 -20.28 11.69
CA LYS A 47 -16.02 -20.46 12.27
C LYS A 47 -16.94 -21.28 11.38
N ARG A 48 -16.77 -21.20 10.06
CA ARG A 48 -17.70 -21.84 9.08
C ARG A 48 -17.23 -23.21 8.61
N PHE A 49 -15.96 -23.39 8.36
CA PHE A 49 -15.40 -24.56 7.66
C PHE A 49 -14.30 -25.29 8.44
N GLY A 50 -13.85 -24.75 9.56
CA GLY A 50 -12.74 -25.30 10.34
C GLY A 50 -11.35 -24.94 9.79
N CYS A 51 -10.34 -25.16 10.64
CA CYS A 51 -8.96 -24.78 10.33
C CYS A 51 -8.40 -25.46 9.08
N VAL A 52 -8.71 -26.73 8.88
CA VAL A 52 -8.13 -27.53 7.78
C VAL A 52 -8.51 -26.97 6.42
N VAL A 53 -9.79 -26.65 6.21
CA VAL A 53 -10.28 -26.10 4.93
C VAL A 53 -9.69 -24.71 4.69
N ALA A 54 -9.59 -23.87 5.74
CA ALA A 54 -8.96 -22.56 5.63
C ALA A 54 -7.51 -22.66 5.16
N VAL A 55 -6.73 -23.55 5.74
CA VAL A 55 -5.32 -23.78 5.38
C VAL A 55 -5.22 -24.32 3.95
N LEU A 56 -6.06 -25.28 3.56
CA LEU A 56 -6.05 -25.84 2.20
C LEU A 56 -6.40 -24.81 1.14
N VAL A 57 -7.36 -23.90 1.39
CA VAL A 57 -7.72 -22.82 0.46
C VAL A 57 -6.57 -21.85 0.28
N VAL A 58 -5.93 -21.44 1.37
CA VAL A 58 -4.79 -20.52 1.33
C VAL A 58 -3.59 -21.16 0.61
N LEU A 59 -3.23 -22.38 1.01
CA LEU A 59 -2.12 -23.11 0.36
C LEU A 59 -2.40 -23.39 -1.11
N GLY A 60 -3.61 -23.84 -1.45
CA GLY A 60 -4.00 -24.07 -2.83
C GLY A 60 -3.93 -22.82 -3.69
N GLY A 61 -4.38 -21.67 -3.16
CA GLY A 61 -4.28 -20.38 -3.84
C GLY A 61 -2.84 -19.94 -4.07
N VAL A 62 -1.97 -20.13 -3.08
CA VAL A 62 -0.53 -19.83 -3.19
C VAL A 62 0.12 -20.73 -4.23
N VAL A 63 -0.05 -22.05 -4.13
CA VAL A 63 0.51 -23.02 -5.09
C VAL A 63 0.01 -22.76 -6.50
N TRP A 64 -1.28 -22.51 -6.67
CA TRP A 64 -1.85 -22.17 -7.98
C TRP A 64 -1.26 -20.88 -8.56
N GLY A 65 -1.13 -19.83 -7.76
CA GLY A 65 -0.53 -18.57 -8.19
C GLY A 65 0.92 -18.74 -8.65
N PHE A 66 1.74 -19.47 -7.89
CA PHE A 66 3.13 -19.72 -8.25
C PHE A 66 3.29 -20.67 -9.44
N SER A 67 2.41 -21.67 -9.62
CA SER A 67 2.51 -22.66 -10.70
C SER A 67 2.02 -22.13 -12.06
N THR A 68 1.06 -21.20 -12.07
CA THR A 68 0.46 -20.71 -13.32
C THR A 68 1.20 -19.52 -13.94
N GLN A 69 2.04 -18.82 -13.16
CA GLN A 69 2.66 -17.57 -13.60
C GLN A 69 4.13 -17.49 -13.16
N PRO A 70 5.09 -17.92 -13.99
CA PRO A 70 6.54 -17.85 -13.69
C PRO A 70 7.01 -16.44 -13.32
N GLN A 71 6.33 -15.41 -13.82
CA GLN A 71 6.60 -14.02 -13.47
C GLN A 71 6.42 -13.70 -11.98
N TYR A 72 5.62 -14.46 -11.24
CA TYR A 72 5.45 -14.26 -9.80
C TYR A 72 6.66 -14.77 -9.02
N VAL A 73 7.26 -15.86 -9.46
CA VAL A 73 8.52 -16.37 -8.89
C VAL A 73 9.63 -15.34 -9.09
N ALA A 74 9.81 -14.86 -10.33
CA ALA A 74 10.81 -13.83 -10.63
C ALA A 74 10.56 -12.53 -9.85
N ARG A 75 9.28 -12.15 -9.66
CA ARG A 75 8.91 -10.99 -8.85
C ARG A 75 9.18 -11.21 -7.37
N PHE A 76 8.93 -12.40 -6.84
CA PHE A 76 9.24 -12.74 -5.46
C PHE A 76 10.75 -12.70 -5.20
N GLU A 77 11.56 -13.29 -6.09
CA GLU A 77 13.02 -13.20 -6.04
C GLU A 77 13.52 -11.76 -6.09
N SER A 78 12.87 -10.89 -6.89
CA SER A 78 13.24 -9.48 -6.98
C SER A 78 12.91 -8.65 -5.72
N ILE A 79 12.07 -9.17 -4.79
CA ILE A 79 11.83 -8.50 -3.49
C ILE A 79 13.09 -8.52 -2.62
N THR A 80 13.84 -9.62 -2.68
CA THR A 80 15.09 -9.79 -1.90
C THR A 80 16.28 -9.10 -2.56
N ASN A 81 16.19 -8.82 -3.86
CA ASN A 81 17.25 -8.17 -4.62
C ASN A 81 17.09 -6.65 -4.62
N THR A 82 17.57 -5.98 -3.57
CA THR A 82 17.48 -4.53 -3.41
C THR A 82 18.63 -3.78 -4.07
N THR A 83 19.72 -4.45 -4.41
CA THR A 83 20.98 -3.82 -4.85
C THR A 83 21.16 -3.73 -6.36
N THR A 84 20.54 -4.62 -7.13
CA THR A 84 20.70 -4.65 -8.60
C THR A 84 19.38 -4.45 -9.35
N ASP A 85 18.23 -4.49 -8.66
CA ASP A 85 16.92 -4.22 -9.27
C ASP A 85 16.80 -2.72 -9.63
N ALA A 86 16.79 -2.42 -10.92
CA ALA A 86 16.74 -1.05 -11.44
C ALA A 86 15.53 -0.26 -10.89
N SER A 87 14.40 -0.93 -10.64
CA SER A 87 13.20 -0.29 -10.06
C SER A 87 13.42 0.14 -8.61
N ASN A 88 14.18 -0.61 -7.83
CA ASN A 88 14.52 -0.24 -6.46
C ASN A 88 15.54 0.89 -6.43
N LEU A 89 16.59 0.79 -7.27
CA LEU A 89 17.59 1.85 -7.39
C LEU A 89 16.98 3.20 -7.80
N GLY A 90 16.11 3.20 -8.80
CA GLY A 90 15.42 4.42 -9.22
C GLY A 90 14.55 5.05 -8.11
N ARG A 91 13.97 4.22 -7.21
CA ARG A 91 13.24 4.75 -6.04
C ARG A 91 14.17 5.41 -5.04
N PHE A 92 15.34 4.85 -4.77
CA PHE A 92 16.32 5.49 -3.87
C PHE A 92 16.78 6.83 -4.42
N ASP A 93 17.02 6.93 -5.73
CA ASP A 93 17.43 8.17 -6.36
C ASP A 93 16.36 9.26 -6.20
N VAL A 94 15.08 8.97 -6.48
CA VAL A 94 13.99 9.95 -6.27
C VAL A 94 13.76 10.27 -4.80
N TRP A 95 14.03 9.36 -3.88
CA TRP A 95 13.94 9.67 -2.44
C TRP A 95 15.02 10.64 -2.02
N ILE A 96 16.26 10.47 -2.49
CA ILE A 96 17.35 11.40 -2.26
C ILE A 96 16.99 12.79 -2.81
N SER A 97 16.48 12.85 -4.03
CA SER A 97 16.03 14.09 -4.66
C SER A 97 14.91 14.78 -3.86
N SER A 98 13.91 14.02 -3.41
CA SER A 98 12.80 14.55 -2.59
C SER A 98 13.29 15.06 -1.22
N ILE A 99 14.24 14.36 -0.62
CA ILE A 99 14.86 14.80 0.64
C ILE A 99 15.67 16.09 0.41
N ASN A 100 16.34 16.24 -0.71
CA ASN A 100 17.05 17.46 -1.05
C ASN A 100 16.07 18.64 -1.26
N MET A 101 14.95 18.43 -1.96
CA MET A 101 13.85 19.41 -2.03
C MET A 101 13.38 19.84 -0.65
N PHE A 102 13.17 18.87 0.25
CA PHE A 102 12.77 19.15 1.62
C PHE A 102 13.82 19.95 2.39
N LYS A 103 15.12 19.65 2.22
CA LYS A 103 16.19 20.40 2.89
C LYS A 103 16.24 21.85 2.44
N ASP A 104 15.97 22.13 1.17
CA ASP A 104 15.97 23.48 0.63
C ASP A 104 14.68 24.23 0.98
N HIS A 105 13.56 23.51 1.13
CA HIS A 105 12.24 24.07 1.44
C HIS A 105 11.56 23.35 2.63
N PRO A 106 12.14 23.39 3.86
CA PRO A 106 11.73 22.50 4.94
C PRO A 106 10.35 22.80 5.53
N VAL A 107 9.89 24.04 5.46
CA VAL A 107 8.64 24.45 6.10
C VAL A 107 7.43 24.18 5.21
N THR A 108 7.47 24.67 3.98
CA THR A 108 6.32 24.68 3.05
C THR A 108 6.48 23.73 1.86
N GLY A 109 7.66 23.13 1.69
CA GLY A 109 8.00 22.35 0.50
C GLY A 109 8.09 23.20 -0.77
N VAL A 110 8.15 22.56 -1.92
CA VAL A 110 8.22 23.20 -3.25
C VAL A 110 6.85 23.61 -3.81
N GLY A 111 5.77 23.21 -3.16
CA GLY A 111 4.39 23.46 -3.56
C GLY A 111 3.64 22.19 -3.96
N ILE A 112 2.33 22.16 -3.65
CA ILE A 112 1.45 21.03 -3.97
C ILE A 112 1.40 20.80 -5.48
N GLY A 113 1.62 19.55 -5.90
CA GLY A 113 1.61 19.15 -7.30
C GLY A 113 2.81 19.63 -8.12
N GLN A 114 3.76 20.34 -7.51
CA GLN A 114 4.96 20.85 -8.21
C GLN A 114 6.13 19.88 -8.16
N TRP A 115 6.02 18.78 -7.43
CA TRP A 115 7.11 17.85 -7.22
C TRP A 115 7.80 17.46 -8.52
N ARG A 116 7.04 17.02 -9.51
CA ARG A 116 7.58 16.57 -10.80
C ARG A 116 8.32 17.67 -11.55
N THR A 117 7.71 18.85 -11.64
CA THR A 117 8.26 19.99 -12.38
C THR A 117 9.60 20.43 -11.78
N ILE A 118 9.62 20.57 -10.45
CA ILE A 118 10.81 21.02 -9.71
C ILE A 118 11.89 19.93 -9.68
N TYR A 119 11.47 18.65 -9.54
CA TYR A 119 12.37 17.50 -9.60
C TYR A 119 13.11 17.44 -10.94
N GLU A 120 12.39 17.48 -12.07
CA GLU A 120 12.99 17.42 -13.40
C GLU A 120 13.90 18.64 -13.68
N ALA A 121 13.54 19.82 -13.18
CA ALA A 121 14.27 21.04 -13.41
C ALA A 121 15.56 21.18 -12.59
N SER A 122 15.57 20.72 -11.33
CA SER A 122 16.62 21.11 -10.40
C SER A 122 17.17 20.00 -9.49
N TYR A 123 16.43 18.89 -9.29
CA TYR A 123 16.81 17.90 -8.29
C TYR A 123 17.08 16.51 -8.85
N ARG A 124 16.88 16.31 -10.14
CA ARG A 124 17.17 15.04 -10.78
C ARG A 124 18.66 14.72 -10.70
N LEU A 125 19.00 13.52 -10.20
CA LEU A 125 20.38 13.09 -10.09
C LEU A 125 20.95 12.70 -11.47
N PRO A 126 22.20 13.03 -11.78
CA PRO A 126 22.86 12.65 -13.03
C PRO A 126 22.99 11.14 -13.23
N THR A 127 22.98 10.38 -12.14
CA THR A 127 23.07 8.92 -12.12
C THR A 127 21.75 8.22 -12.41
N GLU A 128 20.66 8.97 -12.47
CA GLU A 128 19.33 8.43 -12.59
C GLU A 128 19.00 8.01 -14.02
N ASN A 129 18.84 6.71 -14.21
CA ASN A 129 18.56 6.11 -15.51
C ASN A 129 17.06 5.98 -15.83
N GLN A 130 16.17 6.27 -14.87
CA GLN A 130 14.72 6.15 -15.02
C GLN A 130 14.04 7.50 -14.84
N HIS A 131 13.08 7.81 -15.73
CA HIS A 131 12.17 8.94 -15.53
C HIS A 131 11.02 8.52 -14.60
N LEU A 132 11.13 8.84 -13.33
CA LEU A 132 10.06 8.61 -12.37
C LEU A 132 9.24 9.89 -12.18
N TYR A 133 7.92 9.72 -12.13
CA TYR A 133 6.98 10.86 -12.10
C TYR A 133 6.53 11.23 -10.69
N HIS A 134 6.95 10.47 -9.69
CA HIS A 134 6.62 10.65 -8.27
C HIS A 134 7.60 9.85 -7.40
N ALA A 135 7.67 10.19 -6.11
CA ALA A 135 8.64 9.58 -5.19
C ALA A 135 8.37 8.11 -4.84
N HIS A 136 7.27 7.51 -5.28
CA HIS A 136 6.85 6.15 -4.90
C HIS A 136 6.81 5.90 -3.38
N ASN A 137 6.70 6.98 -2.60
CA ASN A 137 6.53 7.00 -1.16
C ASN A 137 5.77 8.28 -0.80
N ASN A 138 4.55 8.14 -0.31
CA ASN A 138 3.67 9.27 -0.05
C ASN A 138 4.22 10.24 1.01
N PHE A 139 4.92 9.73 2.03
CA PHE A 139 5.50 10.58 3.07
C PHE A 139 6.68 11.39 2.55
N ILE A 140 7.56 10.77 1.78
CA ILE A 140 8.71 11.44 1.19
C ILE A 140 8.25 12.46 0.15
N GLN A 141 7.23 12.14 -0.65
CA GLN A 141 6.65 13.07 -1.60
C GLN A 141 6.01 14.27 -0.89
N LEU A 142 5.20 14.02 0.13
CA LEU A 142 4.61 15.10 0.93
C LEU A 142 5.67 15.99 1.57
N LEU A 143 6.76 15.42 2.10
CA LEU A 143 7.87 16.23 2.63
C LEU A 143 8.43 17.18 1.58
N GLY A 144 8.67 16.70 0.36
CA GLY A 144 9.15 17.54 -0.74
C GLY A 144 8.13 18.58 -1.19
N GLU A 145 6.85 18.21 -1.33
CA GLU A 145 5.80 19.09 -1.87
C GLU A 145 5.28 20.13 -0.87
N VAL A 146 4.99 19.72 0.36
CA VAL A 146 4.31 20.57 1.36
C VAL A 146 5.12 20.80 2.62
N GLY A 147 6.32 20.28 2.67
CA GLY A 147 7.23 20.44 3.81
C GLY A 147 6.71 19.83 5.10
N LEU A 148 7.30 20.28 6.21
CA LEU A 148 6.97 19.78 7.54
C LEU A 148 5.55 20.20 7.96
N LEU A 149 5.13 21.42 7.64
CA LEU A 149 3.80 21.90 8.01
C LEU A 149 2.69 21.09 7.34
N GLY A 150 2.82 20.82 6.05
CA GLY A 150 1.83 20.02 5.34
C GLY A 150 1.82 18.56 5.80
N LEU A 151 3.00 17.96 6.01
CA LEU A 151 3.09 16.60 6.54
C LEU A 151 2.44 16.48 7.91
N LEU A 152 2.72 17.42 8.84
CA LEU A 152 2.09 17.44 10.16
C LEU A 152 0.57 17.60 10.06
N GLY A 153 0.09 18.47 9.18
CA GLY A 153 -1.35 18.62 8.93
C GLY A 153 -2.01 17.31 8.48
N VAL A 154 -1.39 16.61 7.54
CA VAL A 154 -1.87 15.30 7.05
C VAL A 154 -1.84 14.25 8.18
N LEU A 155 -0.77 14.19 8.96
CA LEU A 155 -0.66 13.25 10.08
C LEU A 155 -1.69 13.52 11.18
N ILE A 156 -1.93 14.79 11.51
CA ILE A 156 -2.97 15.18 12.48
C ILE A 156 -4.36 14.81 11.95
N PHE A 157 -4.64 15.09 10.69
CA PHE A 157 -5.94 14.77 10.08
C PHE A 157 -6.22 13.25 10.11
N TYR A 158 -5.31 12.43 9.60
CA TYR A 158 -5.51 10.97 9.63
C TYR A 158 -5.43 10.41 11.04
N GLY A 159 -4.56 10.97 11.89
CA GLY A 159 -4.45 10.58 13.28
C GLY A 159 -5.74 10.82 14.06
N SER A 160 -6.41 11.96 13.85
CA SER A 160 -7.71 12.23 14.48
C SER A 160 -8.78 11.21 14.07
N ILE A 161 -8.86 10.88 12.78
CA ILE A 161 -9.80 9.85 12.28
C ILE A 161 -9.53 8.50 12.97
N VAL A 162 -8.27 8.09 13.08
CA VAL A 162 -7.92 6.82 13.75
C VAL A 162 -8.31 6.87 15.22
N VAL A 163 -7.98 7.96 15.94
CA VAL A 163 -8.30 8.13 17.36
C VAL A 163 -9.81 8.12 17.58
N ASP A 164 -10.58 8.85 16.78
CA ASP A 164 -12.03 8.91 16.90
C ASP A 164 -12.66 7.54 16.70
N ASN A 165 -12.24 6.80 15.68
CA ASN A 165 -12.70 5.43 15.45
C ASN A 165 -12.35 4.49 16.61
N PHE A 166 -11.15 4.60 17.18
CA PHE A 166 -10.76 3.83 18.35
C PHE A 166 -11.62 4.17 19.58
N VAL A 167 -11.85 5.46 19.84
CA VAL A 167 -12.68 5.91 20.97
C VAL A 167 -14.11 5.39 20.82
N VAL A 168 -14.71 5.51 19.64
CA VAL A 168 -16.06 5.00 19.36
C VAL A 168 -16.13 3.49 19.53
N TRP A 169 -15.14 2.76 19.03
CA TRP A 169 -15.07 1.29 19.16
C TRP A 169 -14.98 0.85 20.63
N PHE A 170 -14.10 1.47 21.41
CA PHE A 170 -13.96 1.15 22.83
C PHE A 170 -15.21 1.50 23.63
N LYS A 171 -15.86 2.63 23.32
CA LYS A 171 -17.06 3.10 24.02
C LYS A 171 -18.26 2.21 23.74
N ASN A 172 -18.46 1.80 22.50
CA ASN A 172 -19.63 1.05 22.07
C ASN A 172 -19.40 -0.45 22.03
N ARG A 173 -18.14 -0.91 22.10
CA ARG A 173 -17.72 -2.30 21.86
C ARG A 173 -18.35 -2.92 20.61
N ASP A 174 -18.68 -2.09 19.64
CA ASP A 174 -19.26 -2.49 18.37
C ASP A 174 -18.15 -2.66 17.33
N PRO A 175 -17.90 -3.89 16.85
CA PRO A 175 -16.86 -4.15 15.86
C PRO A 175 -17.09 -3.44 14.51
N TYR A 176 -18.29 -2.93 14.26
CA TYR A 176 -18.63 -2.24 13.01
C TYR A 176 -18.42 -0.72 13.07
N SER A 177 -18.25 -0.15 14.26
CA SER A 177 -17.98 1.28 14.40
C SER A 177 -16.61 1.72 13.87
N LEU A 178 -15.71 0.78 13.57
CA LEU A 178 -14.42 1.06 12.91
C LEU A 178 -14.54 1.30 11.40
N CYS A 179 -15.71 1.03 10.81
CA CYS A 179 -15.93 1.11 9.37
C CYS A 179 -16.85 2.27 8.96
N ALA A 180 -17.34 3.07 9.92
CA ALA A 180 -18.15 4.24 9.68
C ALA A 180 -17.32 5.50 9.48
#